data_507afe5c37d0281fc1e6024f2d320571
#
_entry.id   507afe5c37d0281fc1e6024f2d320571
#
_cell.length_a   1.000
_cell.length_b   1.000
_cell.length_c   1.000
_cell.angle_alpha   90.00
_cell.angle_beta   90.00
_cell.angle_gamma   90.00
#
_symmetry.space_group_name_H-M   'P 1'
#
loop_
_entity.id
_entity.type
_entity.pdbx_description
1 polymer ?
#
loop_
_entity_poly.entity_id
_entity_poly.type
_entity_poly.pdbx_seq_one_letter_code
_entity_poly.pdbx_strand_id
1 'polypeptide(L)'
;MSSIQESHVAKGIINAPDYRAHFHAVKRATTEPLWMRWLLIGTTFAFMTLFLLFPLVCVFYEAASDGLAAFWNAISNKDSLNAVKMTLIATCIAVPLNILFGLAAAWCIGKFQFWGKGMLISLIDLPFAISPIIAGLLFVFLFGFQSFLGKWLFEHNIKLLYATPSVVIVTIFVTFPFVVRELIPVMETQGTEEEQAARVLGANGWQIFWRVTLPNIKWALLYGVILCNARAMGEFGAAVVVARNSVKTNTLPLHINALYQGYANGSAPFAVATLLATMAILTLLAKALLEIKIRPTEDAES
;
A
#
# COMPACT_ATOMS: atom_id res chain seq x y z
N MET A 1 -45.29 -36.24 44.30
CA MET A 1 -45.47 -35.43 43.07
C MET A 1 -44.16 -35.00 42.42
N SER A 2 -42.98 -35.47 42.86
CA SER A 2 -41.65 -35.06 42.33
C SER A 2 -41.07 -36.04 41.27
N SER A 3 -41.50 -37.30 41.23
CA SER A 3 -40.92 -38.32 40.36
C SER A 3 -41.44 -38.31 38.90
N ILE A 4 -42.54 -37.61 38.63
CA ILE A 4 -43.16 -37.56 37.28
C ILE A 4 -42.54 -36.39 36.47
N GLN A 5 -42.04 -35.36 37.12
CA GLN A 5 -41.47 -34.17 36.47
C GLN A 5 -40.04 -34.43 35.96
N GLU A 6 -39.25 -35.27 36.65
CA GLU A 6 -37.90 -35.62 36.22
C GLU A 6 -37.90 -36.54 34.97
N SER A 7 -38.95 -37.37 34.77
CA SER A 7 -39.03 -38.23 33.59
C SER A 7 -39.34 -37.50 32.30
N HIS A 8 -39.99 -36.34 32.32
CA HIS A 8 -40.30 -35.53 31.14
C HIS A 8 -39.11 -34.68 30.70
N VAL A 9 -38.27 -34.21 31.62
CA VAL A 9 -37.04 -33.47 31.25
C VAL A 9 -36.01 -34.40 30.65
N ALA A 10 -35.87 -35.62 31.16
CA ALA A 10 -34.92 -36.60 30.60
C ALA A 10 -35.32 -37.06 29.20
N LYS A 11 -36.62 -37.16 28.86
CA LYS A 11 -37.11 -37.53 27.49
C LYS A 11 -36.98 -36.37 26.49
N GLY A 12 -36.95 -35.11 26.90
CA GLY A 12 -36.74 -33.94 26.04
C GLY A 12 -35.31 -33.83 25.56
N ILE A 13 -34.33 -34.30 26.34
CA ILE A 13 -32.90 -34.21 25.98
C ILE A 13 -32.49 -35.30 24.96
N ILE A 14 -33.23 -36.40 24.87
CA ILE A 14 -32.92 -37.51 23.92
C ILE A 14 -33.29 -37.18 22.47
N ASN A 15 -34.14 -36.17 22.24
CA ASN A 15 -34.59 -35.75 20.92
C ASN A 15 -34.00 -34.37 20.48
N ALA A 16 -32.97 -33.88 21.12
CA ALA A 16 -32.25 -32.77 20.57
C ALA A 16 -31.61 -33.16 19.22
N PRO A 17 -31.87 -32.45 18.13
CA PRO A 17 -31.27 -32.78 16.86
C PRO A 17 -29.76 -32.77 17.02
N ASP A 18 -29.11 -33.82 16.51
CA ASP A 18 -27.64 -33.94 16.62
C ASP A 18 -27.00 -32.82 15.81
N TYR A 19 -26.74 -31.70 16.47
CA TYR A 19 -26.09 -30.52 15.90
C TYR A 19 -24.74 -30.85 15.26
N ARG A 20 -24.05 -31.90 15.75
CA ARG A 20 -22.80 -32.37 15.16
C ARG A 20 -23.02 -33.02 13.80
N ALA A 21 -24.07 -33.81 13.63
CA ALA A 21 -24.44 -34.38 12.34
C ALA A 21 -24.84 -33.29 11.32
N HIS A 22 -25.57 -32.27 11.77
CA HIS A 22 -25.91 -31.11 10.93
C HIS A 22 -24.65 -30.30 10.51
N PHE A 23 -23.73 -30.06 11.43
CA PHE A 23 -22.46 -29.37 11.09
C PHE A 23 -21.60 -30.15 10.10
N HIS A 24 -21.54 -31.47 10.25
CA HIS A 24 -20.83 -32.35 9.31
C HIS A 24 -21.53 -32.44 7.95
N ALA A 25 -22.86 -32.45 7.91
CA ALA A 25 -23.61 -32.44 6.67
C ALA A 25 -23.47 -31.11 5.91
N VAL A 26 -23.53 -29.97 6.61
CA VAL A 26 -23.30 -28.63 6.00
C VAL A 26 -21.87 -28.51 5.49
N LYS A 27 -20.86 -29.01 6.23
CA LYS A 27 -19.46 -28.99 5.78
C LYS A 27 -19.25 -29.85 4.52
N ARG A 28 -19.96 -30.96 4.34
CA ARG A 28 -19.90 -31.81 3.13
C ARG A 28 -20.64 -31.20 1.94
N ALA A 29 -21.71 -30.45 2.19
CA ALA A 29 -22.50 -29.78 1.13
C ALA A 29 -21.78 -28.56 0.53
N THR A 30 -20.80 -27.99 1.24
CA THR A 30 -20.03 -26.79 0.82
C THR A 30 -18.61 -27.10 0.35
N THR A 31 -18.17 -28.38 0.37
CA THR A 31 -16.86 -28.75 -0.15
C THR A 31 -16.94 -28.98 -1.66
N GLU A 32 -16.30 -28.10 -2.40
CA GLU A 32 -16.14 -28.26 -3.85
C GLU A 32 -15.43 -29.57 -4.20
N PRO A 33 -15.78 -30.22 -5.33
CA PRO A 33 -15.11 -31.43 -5.76
C PRO A 33 -13.62 -31.19 -5.97
N LEU A 34 -12.79 -32.16 -5.58
CA LEU A 34 -11.33 -32.06 -5.60
C LEU A 34 -10.77 -31.62 -6.97
N TRP A 35 -11.36 -32.09 -8.06
CA TRP A 35 -10.93 -31.72 -9.40
C TRP A 35 -11.14 -30.22 -9.69
N MET A 36 -12.27 -29.66 -9.24
CA MET A 36 -12.55 -28.22 -9.40
C MET A 36 -11.58 -27.36 -8.60
N ARG A 37 -11.26 -27.78 -7.37
CA ARG A 37 -10.25 -27.12 -6.54
C ARG A 37 -8.88 -27.10 -7.22
N TRP A 38 -8.43 -28.24 -7.75
CA TRP A 38 -7.15 -28.33 -8.45
C TRP A 38 -7.15 -27.56 -9.76
N LEU A 39 -8.28 -27.54 -10.48
CA LEU A 39 -8.43 -26.72 -11.69
C LEU A 39 -8.33 -25.24 -11.38
N LEU A 40 -9.02 -24.74 -10.35
CA LEU A 40 -8.95 -23.34 -9.94
C LEU A 40 -7.53 -22.95 -9.49
N ILE A 41 -6.91 -23.77 -8.65
CA ILE A 41 -5.52 -23.54 -8.21
C ILE A 41 -4.59 -23.55 -9.43
N GLY A 42 -4.67 -24.54 -10.29
CA GLY A 42 -3.82 -24.67 -11.47
C GLY A 42 -3.98 -23.49 -12.43
N THR A 43 -5.22 -23.05 -12.69
CA THR A 43 -5.51 -21.89 -13.54
C THR A 43 -4.93 -20.61 -12.92
N THR A 44 -5.08 -20.42 -11.60
CA THR A 44 -4.52 -19.26 -10.90
C THR A 44 -3.00 -19.25 -10.96
N PHE A 45 -2.35 -20.38 -10.69
CA PHE A 45 -0.90 -20.49 -10.80
C PHE A 45 -0.40 -20.28 -12.23
N ALA A 46 -1.07 -20.87 -13.23
CA ALA A 46 -0.72 -20.67 -14.64
C ALA A 46 -0.85 -19.22 -15.04
N PHE A 47 -1.93 -18.54 -14.65
CA PHE A 47 -2.13 -17.11 -14.89
C PHE A 47 -1.02 -16.26 -14.22
N MET A 48 -0.76 -16.51 -12.93
CA MET A 48 0.29 -15.79 -12.20
C MET A 48 1.67 -16.01 -12.84
N THR A 49 1.99 -17.24 -13.21
CA THR A 49 3.28 -17.56 -13.85
C THR A 49 3.40 -16.85 -15.21
N LEU A 50 2.38 -16.91 -16.04
CA LEU A 50 2.41 -16.35 -17.38
C LEU A 50 2.44 -14.80 -17.37
N PHE A 51 1.59 -14.17 -16.55
CA PHE A 51 1.43 -12.70 -16.59
C PHE A 51 2.31 -11.95 -15.59
N LEU A 52 2.79 -12.60 -14.54
CA LEU A 52 3.64 -11.95 -13.52
C LEU A 52 5.09 -12.42 -13.57
N LEU A 53 5.33 -13.74 -13.47
CA LEU A 53 6.70 -14.28 -13.40
C LEU A 53 7.40 -14.23 -14.75
N PHE A 54 6.73 -14.58 -15.83
CA PHE A 54 7.36 -14.62 -17.16
C PHE A 54 7.89 -13.23 -17.62
N PRO A 55 7.10 -12.12 -17.56
CA PRO A 55 7.63 -10.80 -17.90
C PRO A 55 8.77 -10.37 -16.97
N LEU A 56 8.69 -10.70 -15.67
CA LEU A 56 9.76 -10.39 -14.72
C LEU A 56 11.06 -11.11 -15.09
N VAL A 57 10.99 -12.40 -15.40
CA VAL A 57 12.15 -13.19 -15.86
C VAL A 57 12.72 -12.63 -17.17
N CYS A 58 11.86 -12.21 -18.12
CA CYS A 58 12.30 -11.57 -19.35
C CYS A 58 13.09 -10.28 -19.09
N VAL A 59 12.67 -9.46 -18.13
CA VAL A 59 13.40 -8.23 -17.76
C VAL A 59 14.79 -8.58 -17.23
N PHE A 60 14.93 -9.58 -16.34
CA PHE A 60 16.24 -10.02 -15.84
C PHE A 60 17.11 -10.67 -16.91
N TYR A 61 16.51 -11.43 -17.81
CA TYR A 61 17.21 -12.04 -18.94
C TYR A 61 17.76 -10.98 -19.91
N GLU A 62 16.91 -10.03 -20.31
CA GLU A 62 17.29 -8.94 -21.21
C GLU A 62 18.35 -8.01 -20.58
N ALA A 63 18.24 -7.78 -19.27
CA ALA A 63 19.22 -7.01 -18.51
C ALA A 63 20.64 -7.59 -18.59
N ALA A 64 20.77 -8.91 -18.74
CA ALA A 64 22.05 -9.62 -18.83
C ALA A 64 22.48 -9.93 -20.28
N SER A 65 21.65 -9.64 -21.29
CA SER A 65 21.87 -10.04 -22.69
C SER A 65 23.16 -9.48 -23.28
N ASP A 66 23.51 -8.22 -22.97
CA ASP A 66 24.74 -7.57 -23.45
C ASP A 66 25.96 -7.84 -22.54
N GLY A 67 25.81 -8.75 -21.58
CA GLY A 67 26.87 -9.18 -20.67
C GLY A 67 26.98 -8.36 -19.38
N LEU A 68 27.65 -8.94 -18.37
CA LEU A 68 27.76 -8.37 -17.02
C LEU A 68 28.46 -6.99 -16.98
N ALA A 69 29.39 -6.74 -17.90
CA ALA A 69 30.07 -5.44 -17.97
C ALA A 69 29.10 -4.32 -18.40
N ALA A 70 28.26 -4.57 -19.42
CA ALA A 70 27.24 -3.63 -19.87
C ALA A 70 26.20 -3.39 -18.75
N PHE A 71 25.75 -4.45 -18.10
CA PHE A 71 24.83 -4.37 -16.93
C PHE A 71 25.41 -3.47 -15.84
N TRP A 72 26.66 -3.70 -15.42
CA TRP A 72 27.28 -2.91 -14.36
C TRP A 72 27.47 -1.44 -14.76
N ASN A 73 27.89 -1.19 -15.98
CA ASN A 73 28.04 0.17 -16.52
C ASN A 73 26.70 0.92 -16.53
N ALA A 74 25.60 0.26 -16.92
CA ALA A 74 24.29 0.87 -16.95
C ALA A 74 23.82 1.28 -15.54
N ILE A 75 24.04 0.44 -14.53
CA ILE A 75 23.67 0.73 -13.14
C ILE A 75 24.58 1.79 -12.52
N SER A 76 25.89 1.71 -12.77
CA SER A 76 26.89 2.62 -12.17
C SER A 76 26.97 3.97 -12.85
N ASN A 77 26.22 4.18 -13.95
CA ASN A 77 26.16 5.46 -14.63
C ASN A 77 25.68 6.55 -13.67
N LYS A 78 26.26 7.74 -13.80
CA LYS A 78 25.93 8.91 -12.96
C LYS A 78 24.43 9.25 -13.02
N ASP A 79 23.79 9.12 -14.17
CA ASP A 79 22.37 9.42 -14.34
C ASP A 79 21.48 8.38 -13.67
N SER A 80 21.85 7.10 -13.73
CA SER A 80 21.18 6.01 -13.02
C SER A 80 21.29 6.20 -11.50
N LEU A 81 22.48 6.53 -10.98
CA LEU A 81 22.69 6.81 -9.56
C LEU A 81 21.90 8.06 -9.10
N ASN A 82 21.84 9.10 -9.93
CA ASN A 82 21.00 10.27 -9.65
C ASN A 82 19.51 9.90 -9.59
N ALA A 83 19.04 9.01 -10.47
CA ALA A 83 17.67 8.53 -10.47
C ALA A 83 17.34 7.70 -9.22
N VAL A 84 18.25 6.83 -8.77
CA VAL A 84 18.15 6.13 -7.48
C VAL A 84 18.04 7.12 -6.33
N LYS A 85 18.98 8.08 -6.27
CA LYS A 85 18.98 9.12 -5.24
C LYS A 85 17.67 9.91 -5.22
N MET A 86 17.18 10.29 -6.40
CA MET A 86 15.94 11.06 -6.52
C MET A 86 14.71 10.25 -6.06
N THR A 87 14.64 8.96 -6.42
CA THR A 87 13.59 8.06 -5.94
C THR A 87 13.62 7.93 -4.43
N LEU A 88 14.80 7.73 -3.84
CA LEU A 88 14.98 7.65 -2.40
C LEU A 88 14.58 8.95 -1.69
N ILE A 89 15.02 10.12 -2.21
CA ILE A 89 14.63 11.42 -1.63
C ILE A 89 13.10 11.59 -1.67
N ALA A 90 12.48 11.34 -2.83
CA ALA A 90 11.03 11.46 -2.97
C ALA A 90 10.30 10.55 -1.98
N THR A 91 10.71 9.29 -1.88
CA THR A 91 10.12 8.31 -0.98
C THR A 91 10.37 8.62 0.49
N CYS A 92 11.61 8.97 0.87
CA CYS A 92 11.97 9.31 2.25
C CYS A 92 11.27 10.57 2.78
N ILE A 93 10.80 11.45 1.91
CA ILE A 93 10.00 12.61 2.30
C ILE A 93 8.50 12.28 2.25
N ALA A 94 8.04 11.64 1.16
CA ALA A 94 6.62 11.36 0.96
C ALA A 94 6.06 10.38 1.99
N VAL A 95 6.76 9.28 2.28
CA VAL A 95 6.27 8.24 3.19
C VAL A 95 6.08 8.75 4.63
N PRO A 96 7.05 9.44 5.28
CA PRO A 96 6.83 9.99 6.62
C PRO A 96 5.70 11.03 6.68
N LEU A 97 5.56 11.87 5.65
CA LEU A 97 4.46 12.83 5.59
C LEU A 97 3.12 12.12 5.43
N ASN A 98 3.04 11.09 4.62
CA ASN A 98 1.84 10.26 4.49
C ASN A 98 1.51 9.49 5.78
N ILE A 99 2.51 9.05 6.55
CA ILE A 99 2.29 8.48 7.88
C ILE A 99 1.68 9.52 8.81
N LEU A 100 2.27 10.70 8.89
CA LEU A 100 1.83 11.76 9.78
C LEU A 100 0.39 12.21 9.47
N PHE A 101 0.14 12.62 8.23
CA PHE A 101 -1.18 13.10 7.81
C PHE A 101 -2.20 11.98 7.66
N GLY A 102 -1.76 10.80 7.18
CA GLY A 102 -2.61 9.62 7.03
C GLY A 102 -3.09 9.07 8.37
N LEU A 103 -2.22 9.03 9.38
CA LEU A 103 -2.59 8.67 10.75
C LEU A 103 -3.59 9.66 11.35
N ALA A 104 -3.34 10.97 11.17
CA ALA A 104 -4.25 12.00 11.64
C ALA A 104 -5.63 11.90 10.97
N ALA A 105 -5.68 11.70 9.65
CA ALA A 105 -6.91 11.54 8.89
C ALA A 105 -7.67 10.26 9.29
N ALA A 106 -6.96 9.12 9.38
CA ALA A 106 -7.55 7.85 9.80
C ALA A 106 -8.11 7.92 11.22
N TRP A 107 -7.39 8.57 12.14
CA TRP A 107 -7.88 8.79 13.49
C TRP A 107 -9.14 9.66 13.52
N CYS A 108 -9.13 10.77 12.77
CA CYS A 108 -10.30 11.64 12.66
C CYS A 108 -11.53 10.88 12.14
N ILE A 109 -11.36 10.06 11.11
CA ILE A 109 -12.44 9.29 10.49
C ILE A 109 -12.85 8.10 11.36
N GLY A 110 -11.89 7.34 11.90
CA GLY A 110 -12.18 6.12 12.67
C GLY A 110 -12.81 6.37 14.04
N LYS A 111 -12.43 7.47 14.71
CA LYS A 111 -12.82 7.71 16.10
C LYS A 111 -13.90 8.77 16.29
N PHE A 112 -14.11 9.67 15.31
CA PHE A 112 -15.07 10.76 15.45
C PHE A 112 -16.23 10.64 14.47
N GLN A 113 -17.39 11.08 14.92
CA GLN A 113 -18.56 11.28 14.08
C GLN A 113 -18.76 12.79 13.87
N PHE A 114 -18.66 13.25 12.63
CA PHE A 114 -18.78 14.66 12.28
C PHE A 114 -19.48 14.83 10.93
N TRP A 115 -20.07 15.98 10.75
CA TRP A 115 -20.69 16.34 9.48
C TRP A 115 -19.59 16.46 8.41
N GLY A 116 -19.79 15.78 7.25
CA GLY A 116 -18.79 15.77 6.17
C GLY A 116 -17.78 14.60 6.22
N LYS A 117 -17.89 13.66 7.17
CA LYS A 117 -17.03 12.45 7.22
C LYS A 117 -17.02 11.73 5.87
N GLY A 118 -18.19 11.51 5.24
CA GLY A 118 -18.26 10.86 3.93
C GLY A 118 -17.56 11.64 2.82
N MET A 119 -17.68 12.98 2.83
CA MET A 119 -16.98 13.84 1.87
C MET A 119 -15.45 13.74 2.05
N LEU A 120 -14.97 13.71 3.29
CA LEU A 120 -13.55 13.56 3.58
C LEU A 120 -13.01 12.21 3.08
N ILE A 121 -13.74 11.12 3.30
CA ILE A 121 -13.39 9.79 2.77
C ILE A 121 -13.32 9.83 1.24
N SER A 122 -14.34 10.40 0.57
CA SER A 122 -14.35 10.54 -0.89
C SER A 122 -13.18 11.38 -1.41
N LEU A 123 -12.79 12.43 -0.68
CA LEU A 123 -11.63 13.25 -1.05
C LEU A 123 -10.31 12.50 -0.91
N ILE A 124 -10.17 11.68 0.13
CA ILE A 124 -9.00 10.81 0.33
C ILE A 124 -8.91 9.76 -0.78
N ASP A 125 -10.04 9.27 -1.26
CA ASP A 125 -10.10 8.27 -2.33
C ASP A 125 -9.91 8.87 -3.75
N LEU A 126 -9.93 10.18 -3.87
CA LEU A 126 -9.78 10.88 -5.16
C LEU A 126 -8.54 10.44 -5.97
N PRO A 127 -7.34 10.25 -5.36
CA PRO A 127 -6.17 9.78 -6.09
C PRO A 127 -6.33 8.38 -6.71
N PHE A 128 -7.22 7.53 -6.20
CA PHE A 128 -7.52 6.24 -6.82
C PHE A 128 -8.50 6.36 -7.99
N ALA A 129 -9.39 7.35 -7.94
CA ALA A 129 -10.38 7.58 -8.98
C ALA A 129 -9.80 8.29 -10.21
N ILE A 130 -8.72 9.06 -10.03
CA ILE A 130 -8.08 9.86 -11.08
C ILE A 130 -6.83 9.13 -11.59
N SER A 131 -6.64 9.11 -12.92
CA SER A 131 -5.39 8.62 -13.47
C SER A 131 -4.19 9.43 -12.92
N PRO A 132 -3.08 8.78 -12.53
CA PRO A 132 -1.90 9.48 -12.04
C PRO A 132 -1.38 10.56 -13.00
N ILE A 133 -1.46 10.34 -14.30
CA ILE A 133 -1.07 11.34 -15.32
C ILE A 133 -1.95 12.59 -15.21
N ILE A 134 -3.27 12.40 -15.08
CA ILE A 134 -4.22 13.52 -14.92
C ILE A 134 -3.95 14.24 -13.59
N ALA A 135 -3.65 13.52 -12.52
CA ALA A 135 -3.24 14.13 -11.26
C ALA A 135 -2.00 15.02 -11.45
N GLY A 136 -0.98 14.54 -12.18
CA GLY A 136 0.20 15.35 -12.52
C GLY A 136 -0.17 16.61 -13.30
N LEU A 137 -1.07 16.52 -14.29
CA LEU A 137 -1.56 17.69 -15.04
C LEU A 137 -2.30 18.68 -14.15
N LEU A 138 -3.13 18.22 -13.20
CA LEU A 138 -3.79 19.11 -12.25
C LEU A 138 -2.77 19.90 -11.41
N PHE A 139 -1.68 19.28 -10.99
CA PHE A 139 -0.60 19.98 -10.30
C PHE A 139 0.11 21.00 -11.20
N VAL A 140 0.32 20.67 -12.48
CA VAL A 140 0.87 21.65 -13.46
C VAL A 140 -0.08 22.81 -13.67
N PHE A 141 -1.39 22.59 -13.77
CA PHE A 141 -2.36 23.67 -13.86
C PHE A 141 -2.45 24.50 -12.59
N LEU A 142 -2.39 23.87 -11.42
CA LEU A 142 -2.49 24.55 -10.12
C LEU A 142 -1.27 25.42 -9.81
N PHE A 143 -0.06 24.93 -10.10
CA PHE A 143 1.20 25.59 -9.78
C PHE A 143 1.89 26.19 -11.00
N GLY A 144 1.28 26.08 -12.19
CA GLY A 144 1.79 26.66 -13.41
C GLY A 144 1.71 28.19 -13.44
N PHE A 145 2.55 28.81 -14.23
CA PHE A 145 2.66 30.28 -14.35
C PHE A 145 1.34 30.99 -14.65
N GLN A 146 0.38 30.29 -15.27
CA GLN A 146 -0.93 30.88 -15.61
C GLN A 146 -1.91 30.89 -14.42
N SER A 147 -1.66 30.12 -13.38
CA SER A 147 -2.52 30.07 -12.19
C SER A 147 -2.20 31.21 -11.22
N PHE A 148 -3.15 31.50 -10.33
CA PHE A 148 -2.95 32.47 -9.25
C PHE A 148 -1.80 32.04 -8.31
N LEU A 149 -1.80 30.77 -7.88
CA LEU A 149 -0.74 30.22 -7.02
C LEU A 149 0.62 30.20 -7.72
N GLY A 150 0.66 29.83 -9.00
CA GLY A 150 1.89 29.79 -9.76
C GLY A 150 2.53 31.17 -9.96
N LYS A 151 1.73 32.22 -10.21
CA LYS A 151 2.22 33.59 -10.27
C LYS A 151 2.83 34.02 -8.93
N TRP A 152 2.13 33.77 -7.83
CA TRP A 152 2.63 34.10 -6.49
C TRP A 152 3.94 33.39 -6.17
N LEU A 153 4.06 32.09 -6.50
CA LEU A 153 5.30 31.32 -6.32
C LEU A 153 6.45 31.89 -7.17
N PHE A 154 6.16 32.29 -8.39
CA PHE A 154 7.15 32.87 -9.28
C PHE A 154 7.65 34.25 -8.77
N GLU A 155 6.76 35.10 -8.30
CA GLU A 155 7.10 36.40 -7.71
C GLU A 155 8.01 36.27 -6.47
N HIS A 156 7.85 35.14 -5.71
CA HIS A 156 8.69 34.85 -4.55
C HIS A 156 9.92 33.99 -4.89
N ASN A 157 10.24 33.77 -6.17
CA ASN A 157 11.36 32.94 -6.64
C ASN A 157 11.32 31.48 -6.15
N ILE A 158 10.13 30.93 -5.83
CA ILE A 158 9.94 29.57 -5.39
C ILE A 158 9.73 28.67 -6.62
N LYS A 159 10.75 27.88 -6.97
CA LYS A 159 10.68 26.90 -8.06
C LYS A 159 10.06 25.60 -7.56
N LEU A 160 8.75 25.49 -7.69
CA LEU A 160 8.01 24.26 -7.30
C LEU A 160 7.96 23.28 -8.46
N LEU A 161 7.44 23.70 -9.64
CA LEU A 161 7.31 22.82 -10.81
C LEU A 161 8.67 22.54 -11.45
N TYR A 162 8.75 21.35 -12.07
CA TYR A 162 9.94 20.85 -12.77
C TYR A 162 11.19 20.80 -11.89
N ALA A 163 10.99 20.65 -10.58
CA ALA A 163 12.01 20.56 -9.55
C ALA A 163 11.67 19.40 -8.59
N THR A 164 12.61 19.02 -7.73
CA THR A 164 12.42 17.97 -6.71
C THR A 164 11.11 18.10 -5.91
N PRO A 165 10.71 19.30 -5.45
CA PRO A 165 9.46 19.45 -4.69
C PRO A 165 8.21 18.99 -5.43
N SER A 166 8.11 19.21 -6.76
CA SER A 166 6.92 18.76 -7.51
C SER A 166 6.78 17.26 -7.53
N VAL A 167 7.90 16.53 -7.68
CA VAL A 167 7.89 15.07 -7.63
C VAL A 167 7.45 14.56 -6.27
N VAL A 168 7.98 15.17 -5.20
CA VAL A 168 7.61 14.82 -3.81
C VAL A 168 6.12 15.05 -3.55
N ILE A 169 5.59 16.25 -3.89
CA ILE A 169 4.19 16.60 -3.65
C ILE A 169 3.24 15.65 -4.39
N VAL A 170 3.54 15.38 -5.65
CA VAL A 170 2.71 14.49 -6.45
C VAL A 170 2.77 13.05 -5.92
N THR A 171 3.94 12.60 -5.46
CA THR A 171 4.09 11.29 -4.82
C THR A 171 3.28 11.21 -3.54
N ILE A 172 3.33 12.25 -2.67
CA ILE A 172 2.50 12.33 -1.46
C ILE A 172 1.03 12.17 -1.83
N PHE A 173 0.54 12.96 -2.79
CA PHE A 173 -0.86 12.95 -3.19
C PHE A 173 -1.32 11.56 -3.66
N VAL A 174 -0.55 10.92 -4.56
CA VAL A 174 -0.92 9.61 -5.13
C VAL A 174 -0.83 8.49 -4.10
N THR A 175 0.08 8.60 -3.13
CA THR A 175 0.33 7.52 -2.16
C THR A 175 -0.33 7.74 -0.79
N PHE A 176 -0.90 8.92 -0.54
CA PHE A 176 -1.60 9.23 0.71
C PHE A 176 -2.72 8.25 1.11
N PRO A 177 -3.60 7.82 0.19
CA PRO A 177 -4.69 6.91 0.55
C PRO A 177 -4.24 5.56 1.09
N PHE A 178 -3.05 5.08 0.74
CA PHE A 178 -2.57 3.75 1.15
C PHE A 178 -2.45 3.62 2.67
N VAL A 179 -1.94 4.64 3.35
CA VAL A 179 -1.85 4.62 4.82
C VAL A 179 -3.22 4.76 5.46
N VAL A 180 -4.05 5.66 4.94
CA VAL A 180 -5.37 5.95 5.52
C VAL A 180 -6.30 4.75 5.43
N ARG A 181 -6.34 4.09 4.26
CA ARG A 181 -7.23 2.94 4.02
C ARG A 181 -6.88 1.71 4.85
N GLU A 182 -5.61 1.52 5.18
CA GLU A 182 -5.20 0.43 6.07
C GLU A 182 -5.57 0.69 7.54
N LEU A 183 -5.56 1.96 7.95
CA LEU A 183 -5.81 2.32 9.34
C LEU A 183 -7.30 2.45 9.69
N ILE A 184 -8.14 2.98 8.80
CA ILE A 184 -9.56 3.23 9.10
C ILE A 184 -10.29 1.97 9.58
N PRO A 185 -10.25 0.83 8.88
CA PRO A 185 -10.99 -0.36 9.31
C PRO A 185 -10.55 -0.87 10.68
N VAL A 186 -9.25 -0.83 10.96
CA VAL A 186 -8.70 -1.27 12.25
C VAL A 186 -9.14 -0.34 13.37
N MET A 187 -9.09 0.98 13.16
CA MET A 187 -9.55 1.96 14.16
C MET A 187 -11.07 1.89 14.40
N GLU A 188 -11.87 1.62 13.36
CA GLU A 188 -13.32 1.45 13.49
C GLU A 188 -13.66 0.15 14.23
N THR A 189 -12.95 -0.94 13.96
CA THR A 189 -13.18 -2.24 14.61
C THR A 189 -12.80 -2.24 16.08
N GLN A 190 -11.69 -1.56 16.45
CA GLN A 190 -11.25 -1.44 17.83
C GLN A 190 -12.18 -0.58 18.69
N GLY A 191 -12.98 0.29 18.09
CA GLY A 191 -13.85 1.20 18.82
C GLY A 191 -13.08 2.18 19.73
N THR A 192 -13.71 2.64 20.81
CA THR A 192 -13.14 3.65 21.73
C THR A 192 -13.07 3.17 23.19
N GLU A 193 -13.42 1.91 23.45
CA GLU A 193 -13.59 1.40 24.83
C GLU A 193 -12.29 1.43 25.63
N GLU A 194 -11.19 0.98 25.06
CA GLU A 194 -9.89 0.98 25.73
C GLU A 194 -9.37 2.41 26.00
N GLU A 195 -9.61 3.34 25.07
CA GLU A 195 -9.23 4.75 25.22
C GLU A 195 -10.07 5.44 26.31
N GLN A 196 -11.36 5.09 26.40
CA GLN A 196 -12.25 5.57 27.46
C GLN A 196 -11.84 5.02 28.82
N ALA A 197 -11.53 3.71 28.92
CA ALA A 197 -11.03 3.10 30.15
C ALA A 197 -9.73 3.76 30.61
N ALA A 198 -8.78 4.00 29.70
CA ALA A 198 -7.54 4.71 30.02
C ALA A 198 -7.80 6.14 30.51
N ARG A 199 -8.81 6.83 29.96
CA ARG A 199 -9.20 8.18 30.39
C ARG A 199 -9.80 8.18 31.78
N VAL A 200 -10.62 7.19 32.13
CA VAL A 200 -11.18 7.01 33.50
C VAL A 200 -10.07 6.78 34.51
N LEU A 201 -8.99 6.08 34.12
CA LEU A 201 -7.79 5.89 34.93
C LEU A 201 -6.87 7.13 35.00
N GLY A 202 -7.29 8.26 34.45
CA GLY A 202 -6.55 9.54 34.53
C GLY A 202 -5.49 9.76 33.45
N ALA A 203 -5.44 8.93 32.41
CA ALA A 203 -4.51 9.14 31.31
C ALA A 203 -4.89 10.35 30.47
N ASN A 204 -3.91 11.20 30.14
CA ASN A 204 -4.10 12.32 29.20
C ASN A 204 -4.11 11.82 27.75
N GLY A 205 -4.58 12.65 26.81
CA GLY A 205 -4.73 12.28 25.38
C GLY A 205 -3.41 11.80 24.72
N TRP A 206 -2.27 12.39 25.11
CA TRP A 206 -0.96 11.99 24.62
C TRP A 206 -0.52 10.61 25.13
N GLN A 207 -0.82 10.32 26.41
CA GLN A 207 -0.57 9.00 27.01
C GLN A 207 -1.46 7.93 26.37
N ILE A 208 -2.74 8.24 26.12
CA ILE A 208 -3.68 7.34 25.43
C ILE A 208 -3.16 7.02 24.04
N PHE A 209 -2.76 8.05 23.27
CA PHE A 209 -2.23 7.83 21.92
C PHE A 209 -1.03 6.88 21.91
N TRP A 210 0.01 7.16 22.71
CA TRP A 210 1.25 6.38 22.69
C TRP A 210 1.16 5.01 23.35
N ARG A 211 0.31 4.85 24.38
CA ARG A 211 0.23 3.62 25.19
C ARG A 211 -0.94 2.71 24.81
N VAL A 212 -1.97 3.23 24.16
CA VAL A 212 -3.18 2.48 23.79
C VAL A 212 -3.35 2.49 22.28
N THR A 213 -3.61 3.65 21.68
CA THR A 213 -3.98 3.74 20.26
C THR A 213 -2.87 3.24 19.34
N LEU A 214 -1.66 3.78 19.45
CA LEU A 214 -0.54 3.44 18.56
C LEU A 214 -0.10 1.95 18.67
N PRO A 215 0.02 1.34 19.86
CA PRO A 215 0.32 -0.08 19.95
C PRO A 215 -0.75 -0.97 19.31
N ASN A 216 -2.02 -0.60 19.40
CA ASN A 216 -3.12 -1.37 18.84
C ASN A 216 -3.16 -1.33 17.31
N ILE A 217 -2.83 -0.19 16.72
CA ILE A 217 -2.82 -0.02 15.25
C ILE A 217 -1.45 -0.27 14.61
N LYS A 218 -0.41 -0.57 15.39
CA LYS A 218 0.99 -0.64 14.91
C LYS A 218 1.18 -1.55 13.69
N TRP A 219 0.48 -2.66 13.63
CA TRP A 219 0.60 -3.62 12.54
C TRP A 219 -0.08 -3.11 11.26
N ALA A 220 -1.27 -2.54 11.37
CA ALA A 220 -1.94 -1.89 10.25
C ALA A 220 -1.14 -0.68 9.73
N LEU A 221 -0.59 0.12 10.64
CA LEU A 221 0.29 1.23 10.29
C LEU A 221 1.53 0.74 9.54
N LEU A 222 2.20 -0.28 10.04
CA LEU A 222 3.39 -0.84 9.39
C LEU A 222 3.06 -1.41 8.01
N TYR A 223 1.92 -2.08 7.87
CA TYR A 223 1.43 -2.57 6.59
C TYR A 223 1.15 -1.43 5.60
N GLY A 224 0.43 -0.40 6.04
CA GLY A 224 0.17 0.80 5.25
C GLY A 224 1.45 1.53 4.82
N VAL A 225 2.45 1.60 5.70
CA VAL A 225 3.78 2.17 5.39
C VAL A 225 4.49 1.38 4.29
N ILE A 226 4.49 0.05 4.36
CA ILE A 226 5.12 -0.80 3.34
C ILE A 226 4.43 -0.64 1.98
N LEU A 227 3.10 -0.64 1.94
CA LEU A 227 2.35 -0.42 0.71
C LEU A 227 2.59 0.98 0.14
N CYS A 228 2.56 2.01 0.99
CA CYS A 228 2.85 3.38 0.60
C CYS A 228 4.27 3.51 0.02
N ASN A 229 5.27 2.89 0.67
CA ASN A 229 6.65 2.88 0.22
C ASN A 229 6.82 2.20 -1.14
N ALA A 230 6.26 1.00 -1.31
CA ALA A 230 6.31 0.27 -2.58
C ALA A 230 5.67 1.08 -3.72
N ARG A 231 4.52 1.71 -3.44
CA ARG A 231 3.82 2.57 -4.41
C ARG A 231 4.60 3.85 -4.73
N ALA A 232 5.21 4.49 -3.73
CA ALA A 232 6.01 5.71 -3.91
C ALA A 232 7.26 5.48 -4.77
N MET A 233 7.96 4.35 -4.57
CA MET A 233 9.14 3.99 -5.36
C MET A 233 8.81 3.74 -6.84
N GLY A 234 7.61 3.19 -7.13
CA GLY A 234 7.14 2.91 -8.47
C GLY A 234 6.36 4.05 -9.14
N GLU A 235 6.30 5.25 -8.52
CA GLU A 235 5.50 6.33 -9.09
C GLU A 235 6.11 6.85 -10.40
N PHE A 236 5.34 6.70 -11.48
CA PHE A 236 5.70 7.12 -12.83
C PHE A 236 4.71 8.15 -13.39
N GLY A 237 3.41 7.83 -13.33
CA GLY A 237 2.39 8.52 -14.11
C GLY A 237 2.28 10.02 -13.80
N ALA A 238 2.22 10.38 -12.52
CA ALA A 238 2.15 11.78 -12.14
C ALA A 238 3.54 12.44 -12.21
N ALA A 239 4.59 11.69 -11.87
CA ALA A 239 5.96 12.19 -11.90
C ALA A 239 6.43 12.58 -13.31
N VAL A 240 6.04 11.85 -14.37
CA VAL A 240 6.45 12.16 -15.76
C VAL A 240 5.98 13.53 -16.21
N VAL A 241 4.83 13.97 -15.74
CA VAL A 241 4.25 15.26 -16.08
C VAL A 241 4.95 16.41 -15.36
N VAL A 242 5.21 16.25 -14.05
CA VAL A 242 5.76 17.32 -13.20
C VAL A 242 7.29 17.39 -13.21
N ALA A 243 7.99 16.33 -13.59
CA ALA A 243 9.47 16.30 -13.66
C ALA A 243 10.04 16.84 -14.98
N ARG A 244 9.24 16.87 -16.06
CA ARG A 244 9.64 17.33 -17.40
C ARG A 244 10.92 16.67 -17.93
N ASN A 245 11.10 15.39 -17.63
CA ASN A 245 12.21 14.55 -18.17
C ASN A 245 13.62 15.17 -17.98
N SER A 246 13.86 15.81 -16.85
CA SER A 246 15.17 16.37 -16.50
C SER A 246 16.00 15.35 -15.72
N VAL A 247 17.27 15.14 -16.10
CA VAL A 247 18.20 14.25 -15.40
C VAL A 247 18.25 14.50 -13.88
N LYS A 248 18.03 15.75 -13.46
CA LYS A 248 18.06 16.14 -12.03
C LYS A 248 16.80 15.75 -11.27
N THR A 249 15.68 15.56 -11.96
CA THR A 249 14.37 15.29 -11.36
C THR A 249 13.83 13.90 -11.71
N ASN A 250 14.53 13.15 -12.56
CA ASN A 250 14.11 11.81 -12.95
C ASN A 250 14.24 10.85 -11.77
N THR A 251 13.12 10.21 -11.43
CA THR A 251 13.09 9.03 -10.57
C THR A 251 13.49 7.79 -11.38
N LEU A 252 13.71 6.65 -10.71
CA LEU A 252 14.06 5.40 -11.41
C LEU A 252 13.06 5.03 -12.52
N PRO A 253 11.74 5.05 -12.30
CA PRO A 253 10.78 4.77 -13.38
C PRO A 253 10.89 5.73 -14.56
N LEU A 254 11.13 7.02 -14.31
CA LEU A 254 11.31 8.03 -15.35
C LEU A 254 12.61 7.83 -16.14
N HIS A 255 13.68 7.47 -15.44
CA HIS A 255 14.98 7.19 -16.05
C HIS A 255 14.93 5.93 -16.92
N ILE A 256 14.27 4.86 -16.47
CA ILE A 256 14.03 3.65 -17.25
C ILE A 256 13.29 4.00 -18.54
N ASN A 257 12.23 4.79 -18.45
CA ASN A 257 11.47 5.22 -19.60
C ASN A 257 12.31 6.07 -20.59
N ALA A 258 13.13 6.98 -20.06
CA ALA A 258 14.01 7.81 -20.88
C ALA A 258 15.08 6.98 -21.61
N LEU A 259 15.65 5.99 -20.94
CA LEU A 259 16.59 5.04 -21.56
C LEU A 259 15.90 4.20 -22.64
N TYR A 260 14.70 3.69 -22.35
CA TYR A 260 13.93 2.87 -23.30
C TYR A 260 13.56 3.65 -24.57
N GLN A 261 13.19 4.92 -24.44
CA GLN A 261 12.89 5.78 -25.58
C GLN A 261 14.14 6.21 -26.36
N GLY A 262 15.29 6.34 -25.69
CA GLY A 262 16.55 6.77 -26.29
C GLY A 262 17.38 5.64 -26.91
N TYR A 263 17.26 4.43 -26.37
CA TYR A 263 18.07 3.26 -26.76
C TYR A 263 17.13 2.07 -27.07
N ALA A 264 16.44 2.12 -28.21
CA ALA A 264 15.43 1.13 -28.57
C ALA A 264 15.95 -0.33 -28.68
N ASN A 265 17.28 -0.55 -28.72
CA ASN A 265 17.91 -1.87 -28.95
C ASN A 265 18.97 -2.25 -27.92
N GLY A 266 18.98 -1.70 -26.70
CA GLY A 266 20.02 -1.98 -25.71
C GLY A 266 19.46 -2.54 -24.40
N SER A 267 20.29 -3.28 -23.65
CA SER A 267 19.93 -3.88 -22.34
C SER A 267 19.90 -2.86 -21.18
N ALA A 268 20.39 -1.64 -21.37
CA ALA A 268 20.53 -0.62 -20.33
C ALA A 268 19.20 -0.29 -19.58
N PRO A 269 18.05 -0.07 -20.25
CA PRO A 269 16.79 0.18 -19.52
C PRO A 269 16.37 -1.02 -18.69
N PHE A 270 16.61 -2.24 -19.15
CA PHE A 270 16.30 -3.46 -18.41
C PHE A 270 17.23 -3.63 -17.20
N ALA A 271 18.52 -3.32 -17.35
CA ALA A 271 19.48 -3.34 -16.25
C ALA A 271 19.08 -2.37 -15.13
N VAL A 272 18.65 -1.15 -15.46
CA VAL A 272 18.15 -0.19 -14.45
C VAL A 272 16.79 -0.65 -13.89
N ALA A 273 15.94 -1.28 -14.70
CA ALA A 273 14.66 -1.83 -14.22
C ALA A 273 14.84 -2.95 -13.18
N THR A 274 15.94 -3.74 -13.26
CA THR A 274 16.23 -4.75 -12.22
C THR A 274 16.49 -4.15 -10.85
N LEU A 275 17.04 -2.93 -10.77
CA LEU A 275 17.19 -2.22 -9.49
C LEU A 275 15.81 -1.91 -8.87
N LEU A 276 14.91 -1.37 -9.68
CA LEU A 276 13.55 -1.07 -9.21
C LEU A 276 12.82 -2.36 -8.80
N ALA A 277 12.92 -3.42 -9.61
CA ALA A 277 12.34 -4.72 -9.30
C ALA A 277 12.92 -5.31 -8.01
N THR A 278 14.23 -5.22 -7.80
CA THR A 278 14.88 -5.70 -6.58
C THR A 278 14.41 -4.92 -5.36
N MET A 279 14.32 -3.58 -5.45
CA MET A 279 13.78 -2.74 -4.37
C MET A 279 12.32 -3.10 -4.05
N ALA A 280 11.48 -3.33 -5.07
CA ALA A 280 10.10 -3.77 -4.89
C ALA A 280 10.01 -5.16 -4.23
N ILE A 281 10.83 -6.13 -4.67
CA ILE A 281 10.89 -7.47 -4.07
C ILE A 281 11.31 -7.39 -2.60
N LEU A 282 12.31 -6.56 -2.26
CA LEU A 282 12.75 -6.37 -0.87
C LEU A 282 11.62 -5.81 0.01
N THR A 283 10.83 -4.85 -0.49
CA THR A 283 9.68 -4.33 0.25
C THR A 283 8.58 -5.38 0.43
N LEU A 284 8.31 -6.21 -0.59
CA LEU A 284 7.36 -7.31 -0.50
C LEU A 284 7.83 -8.42 0.45
N LEU A 285 9.12 -8.74 0.44
CA LEU A 285 9.72 -9.68 1.41
C LEU A 285 9.59 -9.16 2.84
N ALA A 286 9.88 -7.87 3.06
CA ALA A 286 9.67 -7.25 4.36
C ALA A 286 8.21 -7.36 4.80
N LYS A 287 7.24 -7.13 3.91
CA LYS A 287 5.81 -7.35 4.15
C LYS A 287 5.53 -8.80 4.55
N ALA A 288 5.97 -9.77 3.74
CA ALA A 288 5.72 -11.19 3.99
C ALA A 288 6.31 -11.67 5.33
N LEU A 289 7.52 -11.23 5.68
CA LEU A 289 8.14 -11.54 6.97
C LEU A 289 7.35 -10.97 8.15
N LEU A 290 6.76 -9.79 7.99
CA LEU A 290 5.91 -9.19 9.00
C LEU A 290 4.60 -9.95 9.16
N GLU A 291 3.95 -10.36 8.07
CA GLU A 291 2.72 -11.17 8.12
C GLU A 291 2.94 -12.51 8.84
N ILE A 292 4.07 -13.18 8.60
CA ILE A 292 4.42 -14.44 9.30
C ILE A 292 4.57 -14.19 10.81
N LYS A 293 5.15 -13.06 11.21
CA LYS A 293 5.35 -12.73 12.63
C LYS A 293 4.06 -12.34 13.37
N ILE A 294 3.03 -11.90 12.64
CA ILE A 294 1.74 -11.47 13.20
C ILE A 294 0.81 -12.66 13.42
N ARG A 295 0.90 -13.73 12.62
CA ARG A 295 0.03 -14.93 12.66
C ARG A 295 0.22 -15.94 13.81
N PRO A 296 1.18 -15.90 14.74
CA PRO A 296 1.42 -16.99 15.68
C PRO A 296 0.44 -17.09 16.85
N THR A 297 -0.61 -16.28 16.95
CA THR A 297 -1.45 -16.23 18.16
C THR A 297 -2.86 -16.78 18.00
N GLU A 298 -3.33 -17.02 16.80
CA GLU A 298 -4.69 -17.57 16.60
C GLU A 298 -4.76 -19.10 16.70
N ASP A 299 -3.66 -19.82 16.44
CA ASP A 299 -3.61 -21.29 16.52
C ASP A 299 -3.27 -21.83 17.92
N ALA A 300 -2.99 -20.97 18.90
CA ALA A 300 -2.67 -21.36 20.28
C ALA A 300 -3.89 -21.31 21.22
N GLU A 301 -5.04 -20.80 20.78
CA GLU A 301 -6.28 -20.69 21.57
C GLU A 301 -7.43 -21.56 21.02
N SER A 302 -7.18 -22.41 20.03
CA SER A 302 -8.12 -23.41 19.51
C SER A 302 -7.67 -24.81 19.93
#